data_6da0f818df23f429670a81b88f786c96
#
_entry.id   6da0f818df23f429670a81b88f786c96
#
_cell.length_a   1.000
_cell.length_b   1.000
_cell.length_c   1.000
_cell.angle_alpha   90.00
_cell.angle_beta   90.00
_cell.angle_gamma   90.00
#
_symmetry.space_group_name_H-M   'P 1'
#
loop_
_entity.id
_entity.type
_entity.pdbx_description
1 polymer ?
#
loop_
_entity_poly.entity_id
_entity_poly.type
_entity_poly.pdbx_seq_one_letter_code
_entity_poly.pdbx_strand_id
1 'polypeptide(L)'
;LLKKKLQRLAARLLSRPASIGFHKNTEMPALLRSGDLLVHPSIADLESVSVIEGMAAGLVPVIASSPLSAAGQFALRDESLFPVDDVEALARRIDWWVDHPDELSKWGEIYAEHTKEHYSVAASVRKFVAMEREAIADNANKQINA
;
A
#
# COMPACT_ATOMS: atom_id res chain seq x y z
N LEU A 1 7.50 19.44 -16.98
CA LEU A 1 8.40 18.77 -17.96
C LEU A 1 8.22 17.25 -17.93
N LEU A 2 8.26 16.60 -16.77
CA LEU A 2 8.18 15.15 -16.63
C LEU A 2 6.83 14.57 -17.09
N LYS A 3 5.69 15.17 -16.73
CA LYS A 3 4.35 14.74 -17.14
C LYS A 3 4.25 14.57 -18.67
N LYS A 4 4.67 15.57 -19.45
CA LYS A 4 4.63 15.51 -20.92
C LYS A 4 5.52 14.40 -21.48
N LYS A 5 6.70 14.15 -20.87
CA LYS A 5 7.60 13.06 -21.27
C LYS A 5 6.94 11.69 -21.02
N LEU A 6 6.34 11.50 -19.84
CA LEU A 6 5.65 10.26 -19.48
C LEU A 6 4.41 10.02 -20.36
N GLN A 7 3.62 11.06 -20.63
CA GLN A 7 2.47 10.96 -21.54
C GLN A 7 2.87 10.52 -22.95
N ARG A 8 3.96 11.08 -23.50
CA ARG A 8 4.49 10.67 -24.82
C ARG A 8 5.00 9.22 -24.81
N LEU A 9 5.66 8.82 -23.73
CA LEU A 9 6.15 7.45 -23.57
C LEU A 9 4.99 6.46 -23.49
N ALA A 10 3.99 6.75 -22.66
CA ALA A 10 2.79 5.94 -22.52
C ALA A 10 2.04 5.79 -23.85
N ALA A 11 1.82 6.90 -24.57
CA ALA A 11 1.16 6.88 -25.88
C ALA A 11 1.89 6.05 -26.94
N ARG A 12 3.21 5.87 -26.78
CA ARG A 12 4.02 5.08 -27.71
C ARG A 12 4.08 3.59 -27.35
N LEU A 13 4.05 3.28 -26.05
CA LEU A 13 4.32 1.92 -25.55
C LEU A 13 3.06 1.17 -25.12
N LEU A 14 2.01 1.88 -24.75
CA LEU A 14 0.80 1.26 -24.23
C LEU A 14 -0.28 1.20 -25.29
N SER A 15 -0.99 0.08 -25.36
CA SER A 15 -2.16 -0.11 -26.23
C SER A 15 -3.39 0.69 -25.76
N ARG A 16 -3.45 1.04 -24.46
CA ARG A 16 -4.50 1.89 -23.87
C ARG A 16 -3.88 3.15 -23.32
N PRO A 17 -4.59 4.30 -23.37
CA PRO A 17 -4.08 5.56 -22.83
C PRO A 17 -3.88 5.47 -21.31
N ALA A 18 -2.73 5.97 -20.84
CA ALA A 18 -2.50 6.15 -19.41
C ALA A 18 -2.99 7.55 -18.98
N SER A 19 -3.78 7.60 -17.91
CA SER A 19 -4.12 8.86 -17.25
C SER A 19 -2.98 9.28 -16.32
N ILE A 20 -2.35 10.42 -16.61
CA ILE A 20 -1.25 10.97 -15.81
C ILE A 20 -1.66 12.35 -15.33
N GLY A 21 -2.00 12.49 -14.08
CA GLY A 21 -2.52 13.72 -13.52
C GLY A 21 -2.29 13.86 -12.03
N PHE A 22 -2.66 15.03 -11.54
CA PHE A 22 -2.86 15.30 -10.13
C PHE A 22 -4.35 15.19 -9.84
N HIS A 23 -4.69 14.51 -8.76
CA HIS A 23 -6.04 14.40 -8.23
C HIS A 23 -6.10 15.02 -6.84
N LYS A 24 -7.23 15.64 -6.51
CA LYS A 24 -7.46 16.15 -5.15
C LYS A 24 -7.70 14.99 -4.20
N ASN A 25 -7.35 15.16 -2.92
CA ASN A 25 -7.59 14.13 -1.90
C ASN A 25 -9.05 13.69 -1.82
N THR A 26 -10.00 14.59 -2.10
CA THR A 26 -11.44 14.28 -2.14
C THR A 26 -11.84 13.36 -3.30
N GLU A 27 -11.04 13.28 -4.36
CA GLU A 27 -11.28 12.44 -5.55
C GLU A 27 -10.61 11.06 -5.40
N MET A 28 -9.56 10.96 -4.56
CA MET A 28 -8.76 9.75 -4.40
C MET A 28 -9.58 8.50 -4.01
N PRO A 29 -10.56 8.56 -3.08
CA PRO A 29 -11.33 7.37 -2.73
C PRO A 29 -12.15 6.79 -3.90
N ALA A 30 -12.66 7.65 -4.79
CA ALA A 30 -13.38 7.20 -5.97
C ALA A 30 -12.43 6.62 -7.03
N LEU A 31 -11.27 7.27 -7.21
CA LEU A 31 -10.24 6.82 -8.13
C LEU A 31 -9.69 5.44 -7.72
N LEU A 32 -9.33 5.27 -6.45
CA LEU A 32 -8.80 4.00 -5.95
C LEU A 32 -9.82 2.87 -6.12
N ARG A 33 -11.09 3.10 -5.80
CA ARG A 33 -12.16 2.10 -6.00
C ARG A 33 -12.43 1.73 -7.46
N SER A 34 -11.91 2.47 -8.42
CA SER A 34 -12.04 2.14 -9.85
C SER A 34 -10.90 1.28 -10.41
N GLY A 35 -9.90 0.97 -9.58
CA GLY A 35 -8.78 0.10 -9.94
C GLY A 35 -8.94 -1.30 -9.36
N ASP A 36 -8.08 -2.20 -9.81
CA ASP A 36 -8.00 -3.59 -9.32
C ASP A 36 -6.67 -3.84 -8.57
N LEU A 37 -5.61 -3.19 -9.01
CA LEU A 37 -4.27 -3.28 -8.43
C LEU A 37 -3.73 -1.90 -8.07
N LEU A 38 -2.93 -1.82 -7.01
CA LEU A 38 -2.08 -0.69 -6.69
C LEU A 38 -0.62 -1.06 -6.90
N VAL A 39 0.06 -0.43 -7.84
CA VAL A 39 1.50 -0.63 -8.04
C VAL A 39 2.29 0.46 -7.31
N HIS A 40 3.17 0.04 -6.37
CA HIS A 40 4.00 0.94 -5.57
C HIS A 40 5.49 0.65 -5.77
N PRO A 41 6.11 1.19 -6.85
CA PRO A 41 7.50 0.90 -7.21
C PRO A 41 8.50 1.84 -6.51
N SER A 42 8.19 2.33 -5.32
CA SER A 42 9.04 3.29 -4.61
C SER A 42 10.29 2.61 -4.04
N ILE A 43 11.47 3.20 -4.31
CA ILE A 43 12.74 2.74 -3.76
C ILE A 43 12.89 3.16 -2.29
N ALA A 44 12.37 4.35 -1.94
CA ALA A 44 12.44 4.89 -0.58
C ALA A 44 11.09 5.51 -0.20
N ASP A 45 10.52 5.07 0.91
CA ASP A 45 9.26 5.57 1.44
C ASP A 45 9.19 5.33 2.94
N LEU A 46 8.82 6.35 3.72
CA LEU A 46 8.80 6.26 5.18
C LEU A 46 7.51 5.62 5.72
N GLU A 47 6.35 6.01 5.20
CA GLU A 47 5.05 5.65 5.78
C GLU A 47 4.14 4.90 4.81
N SER A 48 4.34 5.06 3.52
CA SER A 48 3.58 4.40 2.44
C SER A 48 2.05 4.53 2.58
N VAL A 49 1.57 5.71 3.00
CA VAL A 49 0.15 5.98 3.23
C VAL A 49 -0.70 5.65 2.00
N SER A 50 -0.17 5.89 0.79
CA SER A 50 -0.84 5.55 -0.47
C SER A 50 -1.11 4.04 -0.61
N VAL A 51 -0.25 3.19 -0.04
CA VAL A 51 -0.47 1.73 -0.02
C VAL A 51 -1.62 1.40 0.91
N ILE A 52 -1.65 1.99 2.12
CA ILE A 52 -2.75 1.79 3.09
C ILE A 52 -4.09 2.27 2.50
N GLU A 53 -4.10 3.42 1.82
CA GLU A 53 -5.30 3.95 1.15
C GLU A 53 -5.80 3.03 0.04
N GLY A 54 -4.87 2.46 -0.77
CA GLY A 54 -5.20 1.49 -1.80
C GLY A 54 -5.79 0.20 -1.22
N MET A 55 -5.15 -0.36 -0.21
CA MET A 55 -5.64 -1.54 0.51
C MET A 55 -7.01 -1.30 1.13
N ALA A 56 -7.23 -0.13 1.75
CA ALA A 56 -8.53 0.26 2.30
C ALA A 56 -9.63 0.37 1.24
N ALA A 57 -9.26 0.65 -0.01
CA ALA A 57 -10.17 0.69 -1.15
C ALA A 57 -10.43 -0.70 -1.79
N GLY A 58 -9.76 -1.75 -1.30
CA GLY A 58 -9.88 -3.11 -1.82
C GLY A 58 -8.89 -3.46 -2.93
N LEU A 59 -7.88 -2.61 -3.16
CA LEU A 59 -6.83 -2.90 -4.14
C LEU A 59 -5.80 -3.87 -3.57
N VAL A 60 -5.37 -4.83 -4.37
CA VAL A 60 -4.21 -5.66 -4.04
C VAL A 60 -2.94 -4.85 -4.35
N PRO A 61 -2.02 -4.68 -3.38
CA PRO A 61 -0.79 -3.94 -3.63
C PRO A 61 0.27 -4.83 -4.27
N VAL A 62 1.01 -4.27 -5.24
CA VAL A 62 2.24 -4.83 -5.82
C VAL A 62 3.37 -3.86 -5.50
N ILE A 63 4.25 -4.23 -4.58
CA ILE A 63 5.16 -3.35 -3.86
C ILE A 63 6.61 -3.71 -4.15
N ALA A 64 7.46 -2.72 -4.39
CA ALA A 64 8.91 -2.92 -4.46
C ALA A 64 9.48 -3.27 -3.08
N SER A 65 10.15 -4.41 -2.98
CA SER A 65 10.88 -4.83 -1.78
C SER A 65 12.22 -4.09 -1.71
N SER A 66 12.25 -2.97 -0.99
CA SER A 66 13.43 -2.14 -0.80
C SER A 66 13.77 -2.00 0.68
N PRO A 67 15.05 -2.09 1.08
CA PRO A 67 15.47 -1.86 2.46
C PRO A 67 15.30 -0.40 2.91
N LEU A 68 15.07 0.52 1.99
CA LEU A 68 14.83 1.95 2.24
C LEU A 68 13.34 2.32 2.26
N SER A 69 12.46 1.34 2.11
CA SER A 69 11.01 1.56 2.06
C SER A 69 10.29 0.71 3.10
N ALA A 70 9.43 1.36 3.88
CA ALA A 70 8.53 0.67 4.81
C ALA A 70 7.35 -0.03 4.10
N ALA A 71 7.14 0.22 2.81
CA ALA A 71 5.99 -0.31 2.07
C ALA A 71 5.89 -1.83 2.08
N GLY A 72 7.04 -2.54 2.03
CA GLY A 72 7.09 -4.00 1.98
C GLY A 72 6.38 -4.69 3.15
N GLN A 73 6.28 -4.03 4.32
CA GLN A 73 5.57 -4.57 5.49
C GLN A 73 4.06 -4.76 5.27
N PHE A 74 3.47 -4.10 4.28
CA PHE A 74 2.05 -4.19 3.99
C PHE A 74 1.69 -5.35 3.07
N ALA A 75 2.68 -6.05 2.50
CA ALA A 75 2.44 -7.22 1.68
C ALA A 75 2.02 -8.41 2.57
N LEU A 76 0.82 -8.93 2.35
CA LEU A 76 0.30 -10.09 3.08
C LEU A 76 0.69 -11.43 2.41
N ARG A 77 1.32 -11.37 1.23
CA ARG A 77 1.80 -12.54 0.48
C ARG A 77 2.91 -12.18 -0.50
N ASP A 78 3.68 -13.17 -0.89
CA ASP A 78 4.88 -13.00 -1.72
C ASP A 78 4.57 -12.47 -3.13
N GLU A 79 3.38 -12.78 -3.69
CA GLU A 79 2.95 -12.30 -4.99
C GLU A 79 2.71 -10.78 -5.00
N SER A 80 2.58 -10.16 -3.85
CA SER A 80 2.51 -8.71 -3.68
C SER A 80 3.88 -8.04 -3.63
N LEU A 81 4.98 -8.79 -3.69
CA LEU A 81 6.34 -8.24 -3.64
C LEU A 81 7.10 -8.50 -4.94
N PHE A 82 7.93 -7.53 -5.33
CA PHE A 82 8.94 -7.69 -6.37
C PHE A 82 10.25 -7.00 -5.97
N PRO A 83 11.43 -7.48 -6.45
CA PRO A 83 12.71 -6.83 -6.17
C PRO A 83 12.74 -5.41 -6.74
N VAL A 84 13.30 -4.47 -5.96
CA VAL A 84 13.47 -3.08 -6.41
C VAL A 84 14.29 -3.04 -7.71
N ASP A 85 13.93 -2.14 -8.63
CA ASP A 85 14.55 -1.97 -9.95
C ASP A 85 14.41 -3.18 -10.92
N ASP A 86 13.70 -4.24 -10.55
CA ASP A 86 13.43 -5.39 -11.42
C ASP A 86 12.08 -5.20 -12.15
N VAL A 87 12.14 -4.59 -13.35
CA VAL A 87 10.96 -4.31 -14.19
C VAL A 87 10.29 -5.61 -14.66
N GLU A 88 11.07 -6.65 -14.95
CA GLU A 88 10.56 -7.95 -15.38
C GLU A 88 9.83 -8.69 -14.25
N ALA A 89 10.36 -8.60 -13.03
CA ALA A 89 9.67 -9.15 -11.87
C ALA A 89 8.36 -8.39 -11.59
N LEU A 90 8.36 -7.06 -11.72
CA LEU A 90 7.13 -6.27 -11.60
C LEU A 90 6.08 -6.71 -12.63
N ALA A 91 6.46 -6.85 -13.90
CA ALA A 91 5.56 -7.30 -14.96
C ALA A 91 4.97 -8.67 -14.63
N ARG A 92 5.82 -9.65 -14.26
CA ARG A 92 5.36 -10.99 -13.85
C ARG A 92 4.38 -10.97 -12.67
N ARG A 93 4.56 -10.06 -11.70
CA ARG A 93 3.62 -9.93 -10.57
C ARG A 93 2.28 -9.37 -10.99
N ILE A 94 2.29 -8.35 -11.86
CA ILE A 94 1.05 -7.78 -12.42
C ILE A 94 0.31 -8.83 -13.24
N ASP A 95 1.00 -9.51 -14.15
CA ASP A 95 0.43 -10.57 -15.00
C ASP A 95 -0.17 -11.68 -14.14
N TRP A 96 0.54 -12.12 -13.10
CA TRP A 96 0.04 -13.14 -12.20
C TRP A 96 -1.33 -12.77 -11.59
N TRP A 97 -1.46 -11.55 -11.07
CA TRP A 97 -2.72 -11.08 -10.48
C TRP A 97 -3.84 -10.94 -11.52
N VAL A 98 -3.52 -10.46 -12.71
CA VAL A 98 -4.49 -10.30 -13.82
C VAL A 98 -4.98 -11.65 -14.34
N ASP A 99 -4.11 -12.66 -14.37
CA ASP A 99 -4.43 -14.01 -14.81
C ASP A 99 -5.20 -14.84 -13.74
N HIS A 100 -5.27 -14.34 -12.50
CA HIS A 100 -5.97 -14.98 -11.39
C HIS A 100 -7.06 -14.09 -10.76
N PRO A 101 -8.12 -13.73 -11.51
CA PRO A 101 -9.13 -12.76 -11.09
C PRO A 101 -9.89 -13.16 -9.80
N ASP A 102 -10.11 -14.44 -9.57
CA ASP A 102 -10.75 -14.92 -8.35
C ASP A 102 -9.87 -14.69 -7.11
N GLU A 103 -8.57 -14.94 -7.24
CA GLU A 103 -7.59 -14.62 -6.18
C GLU A 103 -7.46 -13.11 -5.98
N LEU A 104 -7.45 -12.34 -7.07
CA LEU A 104 -7.39 -10.88 -7.00
C LEU A 104 -8.58 -10.32 -6.22
N SER A 105 -9.80 -10.75 -6.53
CA SER A 105 -11.01 -10.32 -5.82
C SER A 105 -10.97 -10.70 -4.33
N LYS A 106 -10.67 -11.96 -4.04
CA LYS A 106 -10.57 -12.49 -2.67
C LYS A 106 -9.53 -11.74 -1.84
N TRP A 107 -8.33 -11.50 -2.40
CA TRP A 107 -7.27 -10.80 -1.67
C TRP A 107 -7.52 -9.31 -1.55
N GLY A 108 -8.24 -8.70 -2.48
CA GLY A 108 -8.73 -7.33 -2.33
C GLY A 108 -9.59 -7.15 -1.06
N GLU A 109 -10.52 -8.08 -0.82
CA GLU A 109 -11.33 -8.10 0.40
C GLU A 109 -10.48 -8.33 1.66
N ILE A 110 -9.53 -9.27 1.62
CA ILE A 110 -8.61 -9.54 2.74
C ILE A 110 -7.77 -8.33 3.07
N TYR A 111 -7.20 -7.65 2.07
CA TYR A 111 -6.42 -6.43 2.27
C TYR A 111 -7.27 -5.29 2.86
N ALA A 112 -8.51 -5.12 2.39
CA ALA A 112 -9.42 -4.11 2.92
C ALA A 112 -9.76 -4.35 4.39
N GLU A 113 -10.12 -5.59 4.76
CA GLU A 113 -10.45 -5.92 6.15
C GLU A 113 -9.22 -5.83 7.06
N HIS A 114 -8.06 -6.33 6.63
CA HIS A 114 -6.80 -6.17 7.34
C HIS A 114 -6.48 -4.68 7.62
N THR A 115 -6.68 -3.84 6.62
CA THR A 115 -6.44 -2.39 6.76
C THR A 115 -7.40 -1.76 7.76
N LYS A 116 -8.66 -2.10 7.72
CA LYS A 116 -9.68 -1.62 8.66
C LYS A 116 -9.36 -2.05 10.10
N GLU A 117 -8.93 -3.28 10.28
CA GLU A 117 -8.60 -3.82 11.61
C GLU A 117 -7.34 -3.19 12.21
N HIS A 118 -6.29 -3.01 11.40
CA HIS A 118 -4.96 -2.65 11.89
C HIS A 118 -4.57 -1.19 11.72
N TYR A 119 -5.10 -0.49 10.69
CA TYR A 119 -4.66 0.86 10.29
C TYR A 119 -5.78 1.91 10.33
N SER A 120 -7.00 1.56 10.75
CA SER A 120 -8.04 2.57 10.97
C SER A 120 -7.69 3.51 12.11
N VAL A 121 -8.24 4.72 12.10
CA VAL A 121 -8.10 5.68 13.22
C VAL A 121 -8.51 5.05 14.56
N ALA A 122 -9.60 4.29 14.57
CA ALA A 122 -10.07 3.60 15.78
C ALA A 122 -9.06 2.54 16.29
N ALA A 123 -8.42 1.80 15.38
CA ALA A 123 -7.37 0.84 15.71
C ALA A 123 -6.14 1.55 16.28
N SER A 124 -5.71 2.64 15.64
CA SER A 124 -4.57 3.44 16.07
C SER A 124 -4.79 4.05 17.46
N VAL A 125 -5.97 4.61 17.71
CA VAL A 125 -6.32 5.16 19.04
C VAL A 125 -6.32 4.06 20.10
N ARG A 126 -6.88 2.87 19.82
CA ARG A 126 -6.83 1.76 20.77
C ARG A 126 -5.39 1.34 21.13
N LYS A 127 -4.52 1.22 20.12
CA LYS A 127 -3.10 0.89 20.34
C LYS A 127 -2.39 1.96 21.16
N PHE A 128 -2.63 3.23 20.84
CA PHE A 128 -2.05 4.35 21.58
C PHE A 128 -2.46 4.35 23.05
N VAL A 129 -3.76 4.23 23.35
CA VAL A 129 -4.28 4.17 24.73
C VAL A 129 -3.74 2.96 25.49
N ALA A 130 -3.59 1.79 24.84
CA ALA A 130 -2.99 0.62 25.46
C ALA A 130 -1.53 0.86 25.84
N MET A 131 -0.74 1.43 24.93
CA MET A 131 0.66 1.79 25.17
C MET A 131 0.82 2.81 26.31
N GLU A 132 -0.03 3.83 26.37
CA GLU A 132 -0.02 4.80 27.49
C GLU A 132 -0.30 4.13 28.84
N ARG A 133 -1.29 3.25 28.91
CA ARG A 133 -1.62 2.51 30.15
C ARG A 133 -0.47 1.63 30.61
N GLU A 134 0.20 0.96 29.69
CA GLU A 134 1.38 0.13 29.97
C GLU A 134 2.53 0.98 30.52
N ALA A 135 2.83 2.12 29.88
CA ALA A 135 3.87 3.04 30.32
C ALA A 135 3.59 3.62 31.74
N ILE A 136 2.33 3.92 32.05
CA ILE A 136 1.93 4.39 33.39
C ILE A 136 2.12 3.28 34.43
N ALA A 137 1.72 2.05 34.12
CA ALA A 137 1.87 0.91 35.02
C ALA A 137 3.35 0.60 35.31
N ASP A 138 4.20 0.62 34.28
CA ASP A 138 5.65 0.42 34.41
C ASP A 138 6.31 1.49 35.26
N ASN A 139 5.89 2.74 35.10
CA ASN A 139 6.44 3.83 35.91
C ASN A 139 6.04 3.73 37.38
N ALA A 140 4.77 3.35 37.68
CA ALA A 140 4.33 3.10 39.05
C ALA A 140 5.12 1.96 39.70
N ASN A 141 5.36 0.87 38.98
CA ASN A 141 6.15 -0.27 39.50
C ASN A 141 7.61 0.09 39.78
N LYS A 142 8.22 0.97 38.98
CA LYS A 142 9.60 1.47 39.21
C LYS A 142 9.70 2.34 40.46
N GLN A 143 8.66 3.13 40.77
CA GLN A 143 8.63 3.98 41.95
C GLN A 143 8.41 3.18 43.27
N ILE A 144 7.76 2.03 43.18
CA ILE A 144 7.55 1.15 44.35
C ILE A 144 8.83 0.36 44.71
N ASN A 145 9.68 0.10 43.71
CA ASN A 145 10.89 -0.70 43.86
C ASN A 145 12.20 0.15 43.99
N ALA A 146 12.08 1.45 44.10
CA ALA A 146 13.20 2.41 44.32
C ALA A 146 13.19 2.95 45.74
#